data_886542a36217e4754ba1f8e36fc538b2
#
_entry.id   886542a36217e4754ba1f8e36fc538b2
#
_cell.length_a   1.000
_cell.length_b   1.000
_cell.length_c   1.000
_cell.angle_alpha   90.00
_cell.angle_beta   90.00
_cell.angle_gamma   90.00
#
_symmetry.space_group_name_H-M   'P 1'
#
loop_
_entity.id
_entity.type
_entity.pdbx_description
1 polymer ?
#
loop_
_entity_poly.entity_id
_entity_poly.type
_entity_poly.pdbx_seq_one_letter_code
_entity_poly.pdbx_strand_id
1 'polypeptide(L)'
;MPLDQFLQERIFKPLKMADTGFYVPPSKTDRFAANYNYRGGKLSLKDDPKTSKYLEDPAFKSGGGGLCSTAPDYMRFLLMIENGGKWDGKKYLKKKSVKLMTTNQVPKEAGWVTFGNQIREGVGYGHGFSVRVKMSDWDPDRRVGEYGWGGAASTHYWISPKDDLVVLTLEQVMPYSFNTEWALKGLIYDSLVD
;
A
#
# COMPACT_ATOMS: atom_id res chain seq x y z
N MET A 1 -19.34 -3.87 15.84
CA MET A 1 -18.43 -4.90 15.30
C MET A 1 -17.00 -4.36 15.38
N PRO A 2 -16.06 -5.07 15.98
CA PRO A 2 -14.64 -4.71 15.99
C PRO A 2 -14.05 -4.61 14.57
N LEU A 3 -12.97 -3.81 14.41
CA LEU A 3 -12.37 -3.55 13.10
C LEU A 3 -11.82 -4.81 12.43
N ASP A 4 -11.13 -5.65 13.19
CA ASP A 4 -10.58 -6.91 12.70
C ASP A 4 -11.66 -7.87 12.18
N GLN A 5 -12.76 -8.01 12.92
CA GLN A 5 -13.91 -8.80 12.48
C GLN A 5 -14.55 -8.23 11.22
N PHE A 6 -14.71 -6.90 11.15
CA PHE A 6 -15.22 -6.23 9.96
C PHE A 6 -14.36 -6.50 8.73
N LEU A 7 -13.04 -6.33 8.87
CA LEU A 7 -12.10 -6.57 7.77
C LEU A 7 -12.09 -8.05 7.37
N GLN A 8 -12.09 -8.95 8.35
CA GLN A 8 -12.13 -10.38 8.09
C GLN A 8 -13.38 -10.80 7.31
N GLU A 9 -14.56 -10.34 7.72
CA GLU A 9 -15.83 -10.76 7.11
C GLU A 9 -16.10 -10.08 5.76
N ARG A 10 -15.70 -8.81 5.62
CA ARG A 10 -16.06 -8.00 4.47
C ARG A 10 -14.97 -7.91 3.40
N ILE A 11 -13.71 -8.16 3.76
CA ILE A 11 -12.57 -8.00 2.86
C ILE A 11 -11.73 -9.27 2.79
N PHE A 12 -11.10 -9.69 3.90
CA PHE A 12 -10.08 -10.74 3.83
C PHE A 12 -10.64 -12.09 3.41
N LYS A 13 -11.67 -12.58 4.09
CA LYS A 13 -12.32 -13.84 3.73
C LYS A 13 -12.93 -13.84 2.32
N PRO A 14 -13.72 -12.83 1.92
CA PRO A 14 -14.27 -12.77 0.58
C PRO A 14 -13.23 -12.68 -0.54
N LEU A 15 -12.13 -11.95 -0.33
CA LEU A 15 -11.01 -11.84 -1.28
C LEU A 15 -9.99 -12.98 -1.17
N LYS A 16 -10.23 -13.96 -0.29
CA LYS A 16 -9.33 -15.10 -0.04
C LYS A 16 -7.93 -14.63 0.42
N MET A 17 -7.86 -13.56 1.22
CA MET A 17 -6.63 -13.00 1.81
C MET A 17 -6.32 -13.74 3.13
N ALA A 18 -5.95 -15.01 3.02
CA ALA A 18 -5.81 -15.91 4.15
C ALA A 18 -4.61 -15.60 5.08
N ASP A 19 -3.65 -14.84 4.57
CA ASP A 19 -2.42 -14.46 5.27
C ASP A 19 -2.41 -12.98 5.68
N THR A 20 -3.60 -12.36 5.77
CA THR A 20 -3.74 -10.95 6.14
C THR A 20 -4.44 -10.82 7.49
N GLY A 21 -3.82 -10.10 8.42
CA GLY A 21 -4.37 -9.88 9.76
C GLY A 21 -3.53 -8.91 10.59
N PHE A 22 -4.00 -8.62 11.81
CA PHE A 22 -3.29 -7.72 12.75
C PHE A 22 -2.18 -8.43 13.54
N TYR A 23 -2.04 -9.74 13.40
CA TYR A 23 -0.96 -10.54 13.96
C TYR A 23 -0.67 -11.75 13.08
N VAL A 24 0.47 -12.36 13.30
CA VAL A 24 0.93 -13.57 12.60
C VAL A 24 0.72 -14.77 13.54
N PRO A 25 -0.20 -15.69 13.21
CA PRO A 25 -0.45 -16.87 14.06
C PRO A 25 0.76 -17.80 14.08
N PRO A 26 0.93 -18.62 15.13
CA PRO A 26 2.09 -19.51 15.30
C PRO A 26 2.39 -20.40 14.10
N SER A 27 1.36 -20.86 13.40
CA SER A 27 1.50 -21.70 12.20
C SER A 27 2.09 -21.01 10.97
N LYS A 28 2.34 -19.69 11.04
CA LYS A 28 2.82 -18.87 9.91
C LYS A 28 4.10 -18.10 10.23
N THR A 29 4.67 -18.25 11.42
CA THR A 29 5.85 -17.50 11.86
C THR A 29 7.09 -17.78 11.03
N ASP A 30 7.23 -18.97 10.47
CA ASP A 30 8.36 -19.32 9.59
C ASP A 30 8.44 -18.50 8.31
N ARG A 31 7.32 -17.86 7.92
CA ARG A 31 7.23 -16.98 6.74
C ARG A 31 7.25 -15.50 7.10
N PHE A 32 7.31 -15.18 8.41
CA PHE A 32 7.29 -13.79 8.85
C PHE A 32 8.66 -13.16 8.64
N ALA A 33 8.72 -12.05 7.90
CA ALA A 33 9.96 -11.38 7.58
C ALA A 33 10.47 -10.51 8.73
N ALA A 34 11.77 -10.47 8.93
CA ALA A 34 12.43 -9.52 9.81
C ALA A 34 12.30 -8.09 9.26
N ASN A 35 12.25 -7.09 10.15
CA ASN A 35 12.31 -5.68 9.77
C ASN A 35 13.65 -5.07 10.18
N TYR A 36 14.19 -4.18 9.36
CA TYR A 36 15.53 -3.62 9.52
C TYR A 36 15.48 -2.10 9.61
N ASN A 37 16.44 -1.52 10.34
CA ASN A 37 16.79 -0.12 10.20
C ASN A 37 17.91 0.03 9.17
N TYR A 38 17.81 1.06 8.33
CA TYR A 38 18.88 1.50 7.43
C TYR A 38 19.38 2.87 7.87
N ARG A 39 20.62 2.95 8.33
CA ARG A 39 21.25 4.21 8.74
C ARG A 39 22.75 4.18 8.39
N GLY A 40 23.24 5.27 7.81
CA GLY A 40 24.67 5.41 7.48
C GLY A 40 25.21 4.29 6.57
N GLY A 41 24.42 3.83 5.61
CA GLY A 41 24.82 2.75 4.68
C GLY A 41 24.76 1.33 5.27
N LYS A 42 24.24 1.17 6.49
CA LYS A 42 24.21 -0.13 7.19
C LYS A 42 22.79 -0.56 7.55
N LEU A 43 22.52 -1.85 7.38
CA LEU A 43 21.32 -2.50 7.91
C LEU A 43 21.59 -3.00 9.32
N SER A 44 20.62 -2.82 10.21
CA SER A 44 20.58 -3.44 11.53
C SER A 44 19.19 -3.98 11.81
N LEU A 45 19.10 -5.14 12.47
CA LEU A 45 17.83 -5.75 12.83
C LEU A 45 17.04 -4.79 13.75
N LYS A 46 15.78 -4.52 13.37
CA LYS A 46 14.84 -3.69 14.13
C LYS A 46 13.78 -4.52 14.82
N ASP A 47 13.25 -5.52 14.13
CA ASP A 47 12.20 -6.39 14.64
C ASP A 47 12.50 -7.83 14.20
N ASP A 48 12.79 -8.69 15.19
CA ASP A 48 13.06 -10.11 14.95
C ASP A 48 11.73 -10.85 14.82
N PRO A 49 11.50 -11.62 13.75
CA PRO A 49 10.27 -12.37 13.56
C PRO A 49 9.98 -13.38 14.67
N LYS A 50 10.98 -13.80 15.43
CA LYS A 50 10.81 -14.75 16.55
C LYS A 50 10.32 -14.12 17.84
N THR A 51 10.51 -12.82 17.99
CA THR A 51 10.18 -12.07 19.22
C THR A 51 9.32 -10.83 18.95
N SER A 52 8.83 -10.71 17.71
CA SER A 52 8.06 -9.57 17.27
C SER A 52 6.73 -9.43 18.02
N LYS A 53 6.35 -8.19 18.31
CA LYS A 53 5.02 -7.85 18.82
C LYS A 53 3.87 -8.28 17.90
N TYR A 54 4.14 -8.50 16.63
CA TYR A 54 3.14 -9.00 15.66
C TYR A 54 2.83 -10.51 15.81
N LEU A 55 3.47 -11.21 16.72
CA LEU A 55 3.10 -12.58 17.09
C LEU A 55 1.93 -12.63 18.07
N GLU A 56 1.58 -11.50 18.66
CA GLU A 56 0.47 -11.38 19.61
C GLU A 56 -0.69 -10.59 19.00
N ASP A 57 -1.92 -11.01 19.32
CA ASP A 57 -3.10 -10.28 18.87
C ASP A 57 -3.22 -8.94 19.64
N PRO A 58 -3.05 -7.78 18.97
CA PRO A 58 -3.04 -6.50 19.67
C PRO A 58 -4.43 -6.14 20.19
N ALA A 59 -4.50 -5.63 21.42
CA ALA A 59 -5.76 -5.15 22.00
C ALA A 59 -6.38 -4.00 21.18
N PHE A 60 -5.55 -3.12 20.60
CA PHE A 60 -5.98 -2.02 19.74
C PHE A 60 -5.69 -2.34 18.26
N LYS A 61 -6.75 -2.45 17.47
CA LYS A 61 -6.68 -2.64 16.01
C LYS A 61 -6.65 -1.27 15.32
N SER A 62 -5.48 -0.86 14.86
CA SER A 62 -5.33 0.45 14.22
C SER A 62 -5.83 0.45 12.77
N GLY A 63 -6.65 1.43 12.42
CA GLY A 63 -7.03 1.66 11.01
C GLY A 63 -5.94 2.30 10.16
N GLY A 64 -4.88 2.83 10.78
CA GLY A 64 -3.76 3.48 10.09
C GLY A 64 -2.53 2.61 9.91
N GLY A 65 -2.53 1.36 10.42
CA GLY A 65 -1.40 0.45 10.29
C GLY A 65 -1.51 -0.76 11.19
N GLY A 66 -0.52 -1.66 11.12
CA GLY A 66 -0.45 -2.86 11.96
C GLY A 66 -0.94 -4.13 11.30
N LEU A 67 -1.36 -4.09 10.04
CA LEU A 67 -1.64 -5.31 9.28
C LEU A 67 -0.34 -5.96 8.80
N CYS A 68 -0.27 -7.27 8.95
CA CYS A 68 0.65 -8.15 8.25
C CYS A 68 -0.07 -8.74 7.05
N SER A 69 0.63 -8.95 5.94
CA SER A 69 0.06 -9.51 4.72
C SER A 69 1.15 -10.17 3.87
N THR A 70 0.74 -10.73 2.75
CA THR A 70 1.63 -11.27 1.71
C THR A 70 1.37 -10.59 0.37
N ALA A 71 2.32 -10.66 -0.55
CA ALA A 71 2.15 -10.10 -1.89
C ALA A 71 0.90 -10.66 -2.61
N PRO A 72 0.65 -11.99 -2.62
CA PRO A 72 -0.55 -12.53 -3.25
C PRO A 72 -1.86 -12.03 -2.64
N ASP A 73 -1.92 -11.87 -1.31
CA ASP A 73 -3.12 -11.40 -0.63
C ASP A 73 -3.38 -9.93 -0.93
N TYR A 74 -2.36 -9.09 -0.75
CA TYR A 74 -2.52 -7.66 -0.97
C TYR A 74 -2.78 -7.34 -2.45
N MET A 75 -2.16 -8.09 -3.38
CA MET A 75 -2.43 -7.97 -4.81
C MET A 75 -3.90 -8.23 -5.15
N ARG A 76 -4.58 -9.20 -4.52
CA ARG A 76 -6.02 -9.42 -4.72
C ARG A 76 -6.85 -8.19 -4.36
N PHE A 77 -6.49 -7.51 -3.26
CA PHE A 77 -7.14 -6.26 -2.88
C PHE A 77 -6.89 -5.15 -3.92
N LEU A 78 -5.65 -4.98 -4.38
CA LEU A 78 -5.30 -3.96 -5.38
C LEU A 78 -6.01 -4.21 -6.71
N LEU A 79 -6.03 -5.45 -7.18
CA LEU A 79 -6.74 -5.84 -8.40
C LEU A 79 -8.27 -5.67 -8.27
N MET A 80 -8.84 -5.91 -7.09
CA MET A 80 -10.25 -5.60 -6.82
C MET A 80 -10.52 -4.10 -6.97
N ILE A 81 -9.64 -3.23 -6.47
CA ILE A 81 -9.74 -1.78 -6.64
C ILE A 81 -9.62 -1.39 -8.12
N GLU A 82 -8.59 -1.88 -8.82
CA GLU A 82 -8.36 -1.61 -10.25
C GLU A 82 -9.57 -2.00 -11.10
N ASN A 83 -10.15 -3.14 -10.82
CA ASN A 83 -11.37 -3.62 -11.52
C ASN A 83 -12.67 -2.92 -11.05
N GLY A 84 -12.57 -1.71 -10.48
CA GLY A 84 -13.73 -0.91 -10.08
C GLY A 84 -14.59 -1.53 -9.00
N GLY A 85 -13.96 -2.26 -8.07
CA GLY A 85 -14.60 -2.90 -6.93
C GLY A 85 -15.10 -4.31 -7.19
N LYS A 86 -14.57 -5.00 -8.21
CA LYS A 86 -14.93 -6.38 -8.58
C LYS A 86 -13.70 -7.30 -8.50
N TRP A 87 -13.91 -8.52 -8.05
CA TRP A 87 -12.91 -9.58 -8.04
C TRP A 87 -13.58 -10.95 -8.13
N ASP A 88 -13.01 -11.86 -8.93
CA ASP A 88 -13.50 -13.23 -9.08
C ASP A 88 -15.02 -13.30 -9.37
N GLY A 89 -15.48 -12.46 -10.32
CA GLY A 89 -16.90 -12.37 -10.73
C GLY A 89 -17.83 -11.71 -9.70
N LYS A 90 -17.34 -11.36 -8.51
CA LYS A 90 -18.13 -10.76 -7.42
C LYS A 90 -17.89 -9.26 -7.32
N LYS A 91 -18.90 -8.54 -6.84
CA LYS A 91 -18.83 -7.11 -6.58
C LYS A 91 -18.70 -6.85 -5.08
N TYR A 92 -17.61 -6.19 -4.68
CA TYR A 92 -17.30 -5.81 -3.30
C TYR A 92 -17.60 -4.33 -3.03
N LEU A 93 -17.27 -3.47 -4.00
CA LEU A 93 -17.51 -2.04 -3.94
C LEU A 93 -18.29 -1.56 -5.17
N LYS A 94 -18.99 -0.45 -5.00
CA LYS A 94 -19.58 0.25 -6.16
C LYS A 94 -18.49 0.97 -6.94
N LYS A 95 -18.53 0.95 -8.26
CA LYS A 95 -17.58 1.69 -9.11
C LYS A 95 -17.48 3.18 -8.72
N LYS A 96 -18.62 3.80 -8.33
CA LYS A 96 -18.65 5.18 -7.82
C LYS A 96 -17.81 5.35 -6.55
N SER A 97 -17.84 4.37 -5.63
CA SER A 97 -17.04 4.42 -4.40
C SER A 97 -15.55 4.31 -4.71
N VAL A 98 -15.16 3.36 -5.58
CA VAL A 98 -13.77 3.23 -6.03
C VAL A 98 -13.30 4.52 -6.69
N LYS A 99 -14.10 5.12 -7.58
CA LYS A 99 -13.77 6.40 -8.19
C LYS A 99 -13.53 7.51 -7.17
N LEU A 100 -14.35 7.61 -6.11
CA LEU A 100 -14.12 8.58 -5.02
C LEU A 100 -12.83 8.29 -4.25
N MET A 101 -12.49 7.02 -4.06
CA MET A 101 -11.26 6.60 -3.37
C MET A 101 -10.01 6.97 -4.17
N THR A 102 -10.05 6.83 -5.50
CA THR A 102 -8.90 6.93 -6.39
C THR A 102 -8.85 8.25 -7.19
N THR A 103 -9.65 9.24 -6.84
CA THR A 103 -9.58 10.59 -7.39
C THR A 103 -9.31 11.62 -6.30
N ASN A 104 -8.64 12.71 -6.65
CA ASN A 104 -8.30 13.75 -5.68
C ASN A 104 -9.56 14.37 -5.07
N GLN A 105 -9.61 14.39 -3.74
CA GLN A 105 -10.65 15.00 -2.93
C GLN A 105 -10.13 16.23 -2.15
N VAL A 106 -8.82 16.53 -2.25
CA VAL A 106 -8.21 17.68 -1.57
C VAL A 106 -8.67 18.95 -2.26
N PRO A 107 -9.26 19.92 -1.54
CA PRO A 107 -9.61 21.21 -2.09
C PRO A 107 -8.40 21.94 -2.67
N LYS A 108 -8.59 22.69 -3.75
CA LYS A 108 -7.48 23.39 -4.44
C LYS A 108 -6.74 24.34 -3.51
N GLU A 109 -7.45 24.95 -2.58
CA GLU A 109 -6.95 25.93 -1.61
C GLU A 109 -6.06 25.29 -0.54
N ALA A 110 -6.19 23.99 -0.31
CA ALA A 110 -5.37 23.24 0.65
C ALA A 110 -3.95 22.92 0.09
N GLY A 111 -3.73 23.12 -1.21
CA GLY A 111 -2.44 22.85 -1.85
C GLY A 111 -2.16 21.37 -2.04
N TRP A 112 -0.87 21.02 -2.03
CA TRP A 112 -0.41 19.66 -2.24
C TRP A 112 -0.34 18.85 -0.95
N VAL A 113 -0.39 17.54 -1.07
CA VAL A 113 -0.20 16.63 0.07
C VAL A 113 1.18 16.89 0.69
N THR A 114 1.19 17.09 2.01
CA THR A 114 2.41 17.29 2.78
C THR A 114 2.60 16.13 3.76
N PHE A 115 3.79 15.57 3.84
CA PHE A 115 4.14 14.52 4.79
C PHE A 115 5.37 14.93 5.59
N GLY A 116 5.19 15.24 6.87
CA GLY A 116 6.21 15.93 7.64
C GLY A 116 6.53 17.30 7.02
N ASN A 117 7.81 17.53 6.71
CA ASN A 117 8.26 18.77 6.04
C ASN A 117 8.34 18.65 4.51
N GLN A 118 7.93 17.50 3.93
CA GLN A 118 8.02 17.24 2.51
C GLN A 118 6.70 17.57 1.82
N ILE A 119 6.70 18.59 0.98
CA ILE A 119 5.59 18.90 0.06
C ILE A 119 5.72 17.98 -1.16
N ARG A 120 4.68 17.21 -1.42
CA ARG A 120 4.60 16.31 -2.58
C ARG A 120 3.89 17.02 -3.73
N GLU A 121 4.63 17.83 -4.45
CA GLU A 121 4.06 18.60 -5.56
C GLU A 121 3.39 17.67 -6.59
N GLY A 122 2.21 18.06 -7.07
CA GLY A 122 1.45 17.30 -8.04
C GLY A 122 0.71 16.10 -7.45
N VAL A 123 0.73 15.93 -6.11
CA VAL A 123 0.04 14.84 -5.41
C VAL A 123 -1.17 15.38 -4.65
N GLY A 124 -2.34 14.84 -4.98
CA GLY A 124 -3.57 14.97 -4.22
C GLY A 124 -3.83 13.71 -3.37
N TYR A 125 -5.01 13.63 -2.74
CA TYR A 125 -5.42 12.50 -1.93
C TYR A 125 -6.89 12.16 -2.12
N GLY A 126 -7.18 10.88 -2.28
CA GLY A 126 -8.54 10.35 -2.31
C GLY A 126 -8.98 9.83 -0.95
N HIS A 127 -9.69 8.72 -0.91
CA HIS A 127 -10.01 8.03 0.33
C HIS A 127 -9.10 6.82 0.50
N GLY A 128 -7.95 7.03 1.14
CA GLY A 128 -6.94 5.99 1.41
C GLY A 128 -5.85 5.84 0.34
N PHE A 129 -5.84 6.67 -0.70
CA PHE A 129 -4.83 6.66 -1.76
C PHE A 129 -4.30 8.07 -2.02
N SER A 130 -2.97 8.20 -2.20
CA SER A 130 -2.41 9.36 -2.88
C SER A 130 -2.74 9.27 -4.37
N VAL A 131 -2.96 10.41 -5.02
CA VAL A 131 -3.34 10.47 -6.43
C VAL A 131 -2.44 11.46 -7.15
N ARG A 132 -1.82 11.06 -8.25
CA ARG A 132 -1.05 11.98 -9.08
C ARG A 132 -2.00 12.83 -9.93
N VAL A 133 -2.06 14.12 -9.65
CA VAL A 133 -2.94 15.07 -10.36
C VAL A 133 -2.18 15.98 -11.33
N LYS A 134 -0.86 16.10 -11.16
CA LYS A 134 0.03 16.89 -12.02
C LYS A 134 1.42 16.27 -12.02
N MET A 135 2.13 16.34 -13.14
CA MET A 135 3.56 15.98 -13.21
C MET A 135 4.39 16.97 -12.41
N SER A 136 5.47 16.50 -11.80
CA SER A 136 6.41 17.33 -11.07
C SER A 136 7.76 16.62 -10.96
N ASP A 137 8.82 17.37 -10.68
CA ASP A 137 10.17 16.84 -10.51
C ASP A 137 10.34 16.00 -9.25
N TRP A 138 9.36 16.05 -8.35
CA TRP A 138 9.38 15.23 -7.14
C TRP A 138 9.32 13.71 -7.43
N ASP A 139 8.60 13.32 -8.48
CA ASP A 139 8.50 11.94 -8.94
C ASP A 139 8.20 11.95 -10.44
N PRO A 140 9.23 12.09 -11.30
CA PRO A 140 9.05 12.33 -12.73
C PRO A 140 8.52 11.13 -13.50
N ASP A 141 8.71 9.91 -12.99
CA ASP A 141 8.32 8.67 -13.68
C ASP A 141 6.86 8.28 -13.45
N ARG A 142 6.12 9.05 -12.65
CA ARG A 142 4.69 8.80 -12.45
C ARG A 142 3.84 9.21 -13.65
N ARG A 143 2.66 8.59 -13.71
CA ARG A 143 1.61 8.95 -14.67
C ARG A 143 0.52 9.77 -13.98
N VAL A 144 0.00 10.82 -14.65
CA VAL A 144 -1.19 11.53 -14.14
C VAL A 144 -2.38 10.54 -14.11
N GLY A 145 -3.07 10.49 -12.97
CA GLY A 145 -4.12 9.51 -12.68
C GLY A 145 -3.64 8.27 -11.94
N GLU A 146 -2.32 8.07 -11.80
CA GLU A 146 -1.75 7.02 -10.95
C GLU A 146 -2.15 7.27 -9.49
N TYR A 147 -2.48 6.20 -8.78
CA TYR A 147 -2.78 6.25 -7.34
C TYR A 147 -2.09 5.11 -6.60
N GLY A 148 -1.79 5.33 -5.33
CA GLY A 148 -1.09 4.35 -4.51
C GLY A 148 -0.86 4.84 -3.08
N TRP A 149 -0.11 4.08 -2.32
CA TRP A 149 0.34 4.44 -0.98
C TRP A 149 1.56 3.63 -0.57
N GLY A 150 2.07 3.91 0.64
CA GLY A 150 3.19 3.17 1.21
C GLY A 150 3.03 2.92 2.71
N GLY A 151 3.74 1.94 3.21
CA GLY A 151 3.80 1.59 4.63
C GLY A 151 5.11 2.03 5.28
N ALA A 152 5.11 2.15 6.62
CA ALA A 152 6.26 2.65 7.38
C ALA A 152 7.55 1.82 7.20
N ALA A 153 7.44 0.55 6.83
CA ALA A 153 8.56 -0.33 6.50
C ALA A 153 8.99 -0.29 5.02
N SER A 154 8.70 0.80 4.33
CA SER A 154 9.02 1.03 2.92
C SER A 154 8.35 0.04 1.96
N THR A 155 7.19 -0.48 2.34
CA THR A 155 6.32 -1.17 1.41
C THR A 155 5.59 -0.16 0.54
N HIS A 156 5.49 -0.42 -0.78
CA HIS A 156 4.82 0.49 -1.70
C HIS A 156 3.89 -0.25 -2.63
N TYR A 157 2.87 0.43 -3.09
CA TYR A 157 2.09 0.01 -4.24
C TYR A 157 1.64 1.23 -5.03
N TRP A 158 1.53 1.04 -6.34
CA TRP A 158 0.89 2.00 -7.21
C TRP A 158 0.09 1.29 -8.29
N ILE A 159 -0.92 1.96 -8.75
CA ILE A 159 -1.80 1.52 -9.81
C ILE A 159 -1.85 2.61 -10.86
N SER A 160 -1.55 2.26 -12.10
CA SER A 160 -1.69 3.13 -13.27
C SER A 160 -2.83 2.61 -14.15
N PRO A 161 -4.05 3.16 -14.03
CA PRO A 161 -5.16 2.71 -14.86
C PRO A 161 -4.95 2.94 -16.35
N LYS A 162 -4.10 3.93 -16.70
CA LYS A 162 -3.77 4.22 -18.10
C LYS A 162 -2.97 3.11 -18.76
N ASP A 163 -2.13 2.44 -17.96
CA ASP A 163 -1.20 1.41 -18.43
C ASP A 163 -1.69 0.00 -18.05
N ASP A 164 -2.90 -0.15 -17.48
CA ASP A 164 -3.45 -1.40 -16.93
C ASP A 164 -2.45 -2.10 -15.99
N LEU A 165 -1.77 -1.30 -15.15
CA LEU A 165 -0.62 -1.72 -14.37
C LEU A 165 -0.91 -1.62 -12.87
N VAL A 166 -0.61 -2.71 -12.15
CA VAL A 166 -0.58 -2.76 -10.68
C VAL A 166 0.78 -3.23 -10.22
N VAL A 167 1.45 -2.46 -9.40
CA VAL A 167 2.76 -2.80 -8.82
C VAL A 167 2.67 -2.82 -7.31
N LEU A 168 3.36 -3.78 -6.72
CA LEU A 168 3.50 -3.95 -5.27
C LEU A 168 4.96 -4.31 -4.95
N THR A 169 5.58 -3.55 -4.05
CA THR A 169 6.90 -3.85 -3.47
C THR A 169 6.79 -4.03 -1.96
N LEU A 170 7.47 -5.03 -1.43
CA LEU A 170 7.38 -5.40 -0.01
C LEU A 170 8.76 -5.39 0.65
N GLU A 171 9.33 -4.22 0.79
CA GLU A 171 10.52 -4.02 1.61
C GLU A 171 10.17 -4.14 3.10
N GLN A 172 11.17 -4.41 3.92
CA GLN A 172 11.07 -4.41 5.37
C GLN A 172 12.20 -3.56 5.94
N VAL A 173 12.21 -2.27 5.60
CA VAL A 173 13.28 -1.32 5.94
C VAL A 173 12.69 -0.01 6.46
N MET A 174 13.25 0.49 7.55
CA MET A 174 12.91 1.77 8.15
C MET A 174 14.16 2.68 8.28
N PRO A 175 14.00 4.00 8.30
CA PRO A 175 12.77 4.77 8.13
C PRO A 175 12.19 4.63 6.71
N TYR A 176 10.94 5.03 6.54
CA TYR A 176 10.26 5.05 5.25
C TYR A 176 11.11 5.72 4.16
N SER A 177 11.24 5.07 3.01
CA SER A 177 12.06 5.50 1.88
C SER A 177 11.33 5.20 0.56
N PHE A 178 11.51 6.07 -0.42
CA PHE A 178 11.04 5.87 -1.80
C PHE A 178 12.09 5.26 -2.72
N ASN A 179 13.29 4.97 -2.22
CA ASN A 179 14.42 4.61 -3.08
C ASN A 179 14.13 3.44 -4.02
N THR A 180 13.49 2.37 -3.51
CA THR A 180 13.14 1.21 -4.32
C THR A 180 12.00 1.55 -5.30
N GLU A 181 10.98 2.28 -4.85
CA GLU A 181 9.89 2.73 -5.73
C GLU A 181 10.45 3.55 -6.90
N TRP A 182 11.25 4.56 -6.63
CA TRP A 182 11.83 5.42 -7.67
C TRP A 182 12.78 4.66 -8.61
N ALA A 183 13.64 3.78 -8.05
CA ALA A 183 14.55 2.99 -8.87
C ALA A 183 13.82 2.00 -9.82
N LEU A 184 12.70 1.45 -9.39
CA LEU A 184 11.94 0.48 -10.17
C LEU A 184 10.95 1.14 -11.14
N LYS A 185 10.42 2.29 -10.78
CA LYS A 185 9.30 2.90 -11.50
C LYS A 185 9.63 3.20 -12.97
N GLY A 186 10.73 3.89 -13.23
CA GLY A 186 11.22 4.16 -14.59
C GLY A 186 11.42 2.87 -15.38
N LEU A 187 12.16 1.90 -14.80
CA LEU A 187 12.43 0.62 -15.44
C LEU A 187 11.16 -0.16 -15.80
N ILE A 188 10.16 -0.14 -14.90
CA ILE A 188 8.88 -0.81 -15.13
C ILE A 188 8.12 -0.14 -16.27
N TYR A 189 7.99 1.19 -16.25
CA TYR A 189 7.29 1.91 -17.31
C TYR A 189 8.01 1.82 -18.66
N ASP A 190 9.33 1.80 -18.68
CA ASP A 190 10.13 1.63 -19.89
C ASP A 190 10.06 0.22 -20.47
N SER A 191 9.68 -0.76 -19.65
CA SER A 191 9.52 -2.16 -20.09
C SER A 191 8.14 -2.49 -20.66
N LEU A 192 7.17 -1.57 -20.55
CA LEU A 192 5.85 -1.78 -21.13
C LEU A 192 5.95 -1.74 -22.67
N VAL A 193 5.34 -2.73 -23.29
CA VAL A 193 5.21 -2.80 -24.75
C VAL A 193 3.84 -2.27 -25.18
N ASP A 194 3.79 -1.56 -26.29
CA ASP A 194 2.55 -1.05 -26.88
C ASP A 194 1.64 -2.18 -27.42
#